data_5b188e3789bb329ab247dce19cff9144
#
_entry.id   5b188e3789bb329ab247dce19cff9144
#
_cell.length_a   1.000
_cell.length_b   1.000
_cell.length_c   1.000
_cell.angle_alpha   90.00
_cell.angle_beta   90.00
_cell.angle_gamma   90.00
#
_symmetry.space_group_name_H-M   'P 1'
#
loop_
_entity.id
_entity.type
_entity.pdbx_description
1 polymer ?
#
loop_
_entity_poly.entity_id
_entity_poly.type
_entity_poly.pdbx_seq_one_letter_code
_entity_poly.pdbx_strand_id
1 'polypeptide(L)'
;MVYDSSLMKDQARFLTQPQETLRAMRGRELYETLGSLGLNHTHYFRALGTNVQDYCAQEFGIDLGRITVERFFQSDPGAKWLFPDVVREAVVAGMTRKPAYPRLIIRDEHISSVAYDVPYVEENDANEELRHVAEGAAIPESEITYGDRVVKLEKLGRGVIASYEVIRRMSVDMLRVHLQRIGENLGRNLDARLAAVLVNGDNSGAGTAAAVLNTHTANTWAYRDLVAGFNKLTLEHYFTPTHMLANAETLEAILDLDEIKDSALFDFAKTGNLPTPLGVNLVPMADQPANQITILDAQYAVQKLTEQDLLVESDKLINQQWDRTYLTVVTDFAIIYAKARIVLNSAWQA
;
A
#
# COMPACT_ATOMS: atom_id res chain seq x y z
N MET A 1 -12.79 -0.29 3.94
CA MET A 1 -12.84 0.80 2.96
C MET A 1 -11.74 1.77 3.35
N VAL A 2 -10.64 1.77 2.64
CA VAL A 2 -9.55 2.75 2.87
C VAL A 2 -10.10 4.11 2.41
N TYR A 3 -10.26 5.04 3.34
CA TYR A 3 -10.63 6.42 3.02
C TYR A 3 -9.44 7.08 2.35
N ASP A 4 -9.50 7.22 1.04
CA ASP A 4 -8.52 7.98 0.26
C ASP A 4 -8.76 9.48 0.46
N SER A 5 -7.94 10.08 1.34
CA SER A 5 -8.06 11.51 1.68
C SER A 5 -7.75 12.42 0.49
N SER A 6 -6.98 11.96 -0.50
CA SER A 6 -6.70 12.69 -1.73
C SER A 6 -7.94 12.80 -2.60
N LEU A 7 -8.73 11.71 -2.69
CA LEU A 7 -10.02 11.70 -3.38
C LEU A 7 -10.99 12.74 -2.82
N MET A 8 -11.03 12.91 -1.48
CA MET A 8 -11.89 13.93 -0.86
C MET A 8 -11.42 15.35 -1.14
N LYS A 9 -10.10 15.60 -1.12
CA LYS A 9 -9.54 16.93 -1.45
C LYS A 9 -9.79 17.27 -2.92
N ASP A 10 -9.60 16.33 -3.82
CA ASP A 10 -9.84 16.51 -5.25
C ASP A 10 -11.34 16.66 -5.56
N GLN A 11 -12.20 15.88 -4.89
CA GLN A 11 -13.66 16.07 -4.99
C GLN A 11 -14.09 17.42 -4.48
N ALA A 12 -13.55 17.92 -3.37
CA ALA A 12 -13.87 19.26 -2.87
C ALA A 12 -13.41 20.35 -3.85
N ARG A 13 -12.21 20.23 -4.43
CA ARG A 13 -11.73 21.16 -5.48
C ARG A 13 -12.56 21.06 -6.75
N PHE A 14 -12.96 19.87 -7.15
CA PHE A 14 -13.82 19.65 -8.31
C PHE A 14 -15.22 20.27 -8.12
N LEU A 15 -15.78 20.20 -6.92
CA LEU A 15 -17.09 20.81 -6.60
C LEU A 15 -17.06 22.34 -6.59
N THR A 16 -15.89 22.95 -6.39
CA THR A 16 -15.74 24.43 -6.42
C THR A 16 -15.57 25.00 -7.83
N GLN A 17 -15.32 24.15 -8.83
CA GLN A 17 -15.16 24.58 -10.24
C GLN A 17 -16.44 24.36 -11.04
N PRO A 18 -16.70 25.20 -12.08
CA PRO A 18 -17.85 24.98 -12.95
C PRO A 18 -17.72 23.66 -13.70
N GLN A 19 -18.43 22.64 -13.25
CA GLN A 19 -18.36 21.27 -13.83
C GLN A 19 -18.71 21.25 -15.33
N GLU A 20 -19.60 22.13 -15.76
CA GLU A 20 -20.03 22.23 -17.16
C GLU A 20 -18.88 22.68 -18.07
N THR A 21 -18.03 23.60 -17.59
CA THR A 21 -16.87 24.09 -18.36
C THR A 21 -15.81 23.01 -18.51
N LEU A 22 -15.51 22.26 -17.44
CA LEU A 22 -14.55 21.14 -17.50
C LEU A 22 -15.06 19.99 -18.39
N ARG A 23 -16.37 19.73 -18.38
CA ARG A 23 -16.96 18.70 -19.28
C ARG A 23 -16.96 19.10 -20.75
N ALA A 24 -16.96 20.39 -21.05
CA ALA A 24 -16.89 20.89 -22.43
C ALA A 24 -15.46 20.90 -22.99
N MET A 25 -14.44 20.92 -22.14
CA MET A 25 -13.04 20.92 -22.54
C MET A 25 -12.59 19.53 -23.00
N ARG A 26 -11.75 19.45 -24.01
CA ARG A 26 -11.25 18.20 -24.59
C ARG A 26 -9.75 18.26 -24.88
N GLY A 27 -9.13 17.09 -24.87
CA GLY A 27 -7.75 16.92 -25.29
C GLY A 27 -6.75 17.72 -24.46
N ARG A 28 -5.95 18.54 -25.13
CA ARG A 28 -4.85 19.32 -24.53
C ARG A 28 -5.35 20.33 -23.50
N GLU A 29 -6.43 21.04 -23.82
CA GLU A 29 -7.00 22.08 -22.96
C GLU A 29 -7.48 21.49 -21.62
N LEU A 30 -8.15 20.35 -21.65
CA LEU A 30 -8.55 19.62 -20.46
C LEU A 30 -7.32 19.20 -19.63
N TYR A 31 -6.30 18.66 -20.30
CA TYR A 31 -5.07 18.19 -19.65
C TYR A 31 -4.35 19.34 -18.94
N GLU A 32 -4.13 20.46 -19.62
CA GLU A 32 -3.45 21.64 -19.05
C GLU A 32 -4.27 22.27 -17.92
N THR A 33 -5.61 22.31 -18.06
CA THR A 33 -6.50 22.86 -17.03
C THR A 33 -6.50 22.00 -15.77
N LEU A 34 -6.63 20.68 -15.88
CA LEU A 34 -6.54 19.76 -14.74
C LEU A 34 -5.18 19.87 -14.06
N GLY A 35 -4.09 19.93 -14.83
CA GLY A 35 -2.74 20.13 -14.32
C GLY A 35 -2.58 21.44 -13.55
N SER A 36 -3.12 22.56 -14.08
CA SER A 36 -3.06 23.87 -13.42
C SER A 36 -3.88 23.93 -12.11
N LEU A 37 -4.95 23.14 -12.05
CA LEU A 37 -5.79 23.00 -10.84
C LEU A 37 -5.18 22.01 -9.82
N GLY A 38 -4.09 21.31 -10.19
CA GLY A 38 -3.50 20.27 -9.37
C GLY A 38 -4.43 19.05 -9.19
N LEU A 39 -5.36 18.86 -10.13
CA LEU A 39 -6.30 17.73 -10.11
C LEU A 39 -5.68 16.54 -10.83
N ASN A 40 -5.87 15.37 -10.23
CA ASN A 40 -5.47 14.11 -10.84
C ASN A 40 -6.50 13.71 -11.92
N HIS A 41 -6.04 13.47 -13.16
CA HIS A 41 -6.91 13.07 -14.28
C HIS A 41 -7.69 11.80 -13.99
N THR A 42 -7.08 10.82 -13.32
CA THR A 42 -7.75 9.57 -12.93
C THR A 42 -8.92 9.83 -11.97
N HIS A 43 -8.77 10.78 -11.04
CA HIS A 43 -9.84 11.19 -10.14
C HIS A 43 -10.95 11.94 -10.90
N TYR A 44 -10.59 12.75 -11.91
CA TYR A 44 -11.55 13.40 -12.77
C TYR A 44 -12.44 12.40 -13.52
N PHE A 45 -11.83 11.42 -14.20
CA PHE A 45 -12.60 10.37 -14.90
C PHE A 45 -13.45 9.54 -13.95
N ARG A 46 -12.96 9.20 -12.77
CA ARG A 46 -13.73 8.50 -11.76
C ARG A 46 -14.90 9.34 -11.22
N ALA A 47 -14.71 10.64 -11.03
CA ALA A 47 -15.78 11.57 -10.64
C ALA A 47 -16.87 11.71 -11.72
N LEU A 48 -16.51 11.56 -13.00
CA LEU A 48 -17.46 11.45 -14.09
C LEU A 48 -18.17 10.09 -14.17
N GLY A 49 -17.79 9.11 -13.35
CA GLY A 49 -18.32 7.75 -13.40
C GLY A 49 -17.82 6.94 -14.62
N THR A 50 -16.72 7.34 -15.22
CA THR A 50 -16.11 6.67 -16.38
C THR A 50 -14.65 6.31 -16.08
N ASN A 51 -14.07 5.43 -16.89
CA ASN A 51 -12.64 5.18 -16.94
C ASN A 51 -12.05 5.78 -18.23
N VAL A 52 -10.72 5.85 -18.33
CA VAL A 52 -10.06 6.41 -19.52
C VAL A 52 -10.41 5.62 -20.80
N GLN A 53 -10.62 4.32 -20.69
CA GLN A 53 -10.99 3.45 -21.81
C GLN A 53 -12.38 3.81 -22.37
N ASP A 54 -13.39 3.90 -21.47
CA ASP A 54 -14.76 4.26 -21.86
C ASP A 54 -14.84 5.68 -22.37
N TYR A 55 -14.08 6.60 -21.78
CA TYR A 55 -13.97 7.98 -22.26
C TYR A 55 -13.37 8.05 -23.67
N CYS A 56 -12.29 7.31 -23.95
CA CYS A 56 -11.73 7.23 -25.30
C CYS A 56 -12.72 6.65 -26.33
N ALA A 57 -13.51 5.66 -25.92
CA ALA A 57 -14.53 5.08 -26.81
C ALA A 57 -15.69 6.04 -27.08
N GLN A 58 -16.16 6.76 -26.06
CA GLN A 58 -17.30 7.68 -26.17
C GLN A 58 -16.96 8.99 -26.90
N GLU A 59 -15.83 9.61 -26.55
CA GLU A 59 -15.48 10.94 -27.08
C GLU A 59 -14.70 10.90 -28.41
N PHE A 60 -13.86 9.88 -28.59
CA PHE A 60 -12.99 9.77 -29.77
C PHE A 60 -13.34 8.57 -30.67
N GLY A 61 -14.28 7.72 -30.27
CA GLY A 61 -14.62 6.50 -31.01
C GLY A 61 -13.48 5.48 -31.08
N ILE A 62 -12.55 5.53 -30.13
CA ILE A 62 -11.33 4.71 -30.12
C ILE A 62 -11.53 3.54 -29.16
N ASP A 63 -11.56 2.31 -29.67
CA ASP A 63 -11.52 1.09 -28.87
C ASP A 63 -10.07 0.72 -28.57
N LEU A 64 -9.63 0.99 -27.34
CA LEU A 64 -8.26 0.70 -26.88
C LEU A 64 -7.92 -0.80 -26.92
N GLY A 65 -8.91 -1.68 -26.87
CA GLY A 65 -8.69 -3.14 -26.96
C GLY A 65 -8.29 -3.61 -28.36
N ARG A 66 -8.58 -2.86 -29.42
CA ARG A 66 -8.37 -3.26 -30.80
C ARG A 66 -7.36 -2.44 -31.57
N ILE A 67 -6.97 -1.29 -31.03
CA ILE A 67 -6.07 -0.35 -31.71
C ILE A 67 -4.60 -0.64 -31.38
N THR A 68 -3.70 -0.45 -32.36
CA THR A 68 -2.26 -0.45 -32.09
C THR A 68 -1.84 0.89 -31.48
N VAL A 69 -0.74 0.89 -30.73
CA VAL A 69 -0.21 2.11 -30.10
C VAL A 69 0.09 3.18 -31.15
N GLU A 70 0.63 2.81 -32.31
CA GLU A 70 0.89 3.73 -33.41
C GLU A 70 -0.41 4.40 -33.93
N ARG A 71 -1.45 3.59 -34.17
CA ARG A 71 -2.75 4.13 -34.63
C ARG A 71 -3.41 5.00 -33.56
N PHE A 72 -3.25 4.69 -32.29
CA PHE A 72 -3.72 5.55 -31.21
C PHE A 72 -3.09 6.96 -31.31
N PHE A 73 -1.77 7.03 -31.51
CA PHE A 73 -1.07 8.31 -31.69
C PHE A 73 -1.38 9.02 -33.02
N GLN A 74 -1.87 8.30 -34.02
CA GLN A 74 -2.24 8.88 -35.35
C GLN A 74 -3.72 9.23 -35.44
N SER A 75 -4.58 8.78 -34.50
CA SER A 75 -6.03 8.96 -34.57
C SER A 75 -6.44 10.41 -34.37
N ASP A 76 -6.64 10.84 -33.15
CA ASP A 76 -7.08 12.19 -32.82
C ASP A 76 -5.99 12.94 -32.04
N PRO A 77 -5.69 14.21 -32.37
CA PRO A 77 -4.75 15.03 -31.63
C PRO A 77 -5.10 15.13 -30.12
N GLY A 78 -6.39 15.09 -29.78
CA GLY A 78 -6.86 15.13 -28.38
C GLY A 78 -6.61 13.82 -27.63
N ALA A 79 -6.76 12.66 -28.29
CA ALA A 79 -6.59 11.36 -27.67
C ALA A 79 -5.14 11.10 -27.21
N LYS A 80 -4.16 11.69 -27.88
CA LYS A 80 -2.73 11.52 -27.52
C LYS A 80 -2.41 11.95 -26.09
N TRP A 81 -3.11 12.98 -25.61
CA TRP A 81 -2.90 13.53 -24.27
C TRP A 81 -3.40 12.61 -23.16
N LEU A 82 -4.23 11.61 -23.51
CA LEU A 82 -4.74 10.62 -22.57
C LEU A 82 -3.81 9.39 -22.42
N PHE A 83 -2.76 9.28 -23.23
CA PHE A 83 -1.87 8.13 -23.18
C PHE A 83 -1.18 7.94 -21.81
N PRO A 84 -0.65 8.97 -21.15
CA PRO A 84 -0.12 8.85 -19.79
C PRO A 84 -1.16 8.32 -18.79
N ASP A 85 -2.43 8.70 -18.94
CA ASP A 85 -3.51 8.24 -18.07
C ASP A 85 -3.86 6.76 -18.34
N VAL A 86 -3.82 6.32 -19.59
CA VAL A 86 -3.98 4.88 -19.95
C VAL A 86 -2.84 4.05 -19.31
N VAL A 87 -1.61 4.54 -19.37
CA VAL A 87 -0.45 3.90 -18.73
C VAL A 87 -0.62 3.85 -17.23
N ARG A 88 -0.97 4.98 -16.62
CA ARG A 88 -1.17 5.11 -15.18
C ARG A 88 -2.28 4.18 -14.68
N GLU A 89 -3.44 4.17 -15.35
CA GLU A 89 -4.56 3.28 -14.99
C GLU A 89 -4.15 1.82 -15.03
N ALA A 90 -3.41 1.40 -16.06
CA ALA A 90 -2.92 0.03 -16.18
C ALA A 90 -1.98 -0.36 -15.03
N VAL A 91 -1.04 0.53 -14.68
CA VAL A 91 -0.09 0.29 -13.58
C VAL A 91 -0.81 0.26 -12.24
N VAL A 92 -1.73 1.20 -11.97
CA VAL A 92 -2.53 1.23 -10.73
C VAL A 92 -3.39 -0.03 -10.61
N ALA A 93 -4.01 -0.49 -11.70
CA ALA A 93 -4.78 -1.73 -11.72
C ALA A 93 -3.91 -2.95 -11.37
N GLY A 94 -2.66 -2.98 -11.83
CA GLY A 94 -1.68 -3.99 -11.44
C GLY A 94 -1.30 -3.89 -9.96
N MET A 95 -0.97 -2.69 -9.50
CA MET A 95 -0.54 -2.42 -8.13
C MET A 95 -1.61 -2.80 -7.10
N THR A 96 -2.89 -2.64 -7.43
CA THR A 96 -4.01 -2.93 -6.51
C THR A 96 -4.52 -4.38 -6.61
N ARG A 97 -4.00 -5.19 -7.53
CA ARG A 97 -4.55 -6.53 -7.80
C ARG A 97 -4.36 -7.52 -6.66
N LYS A 98 -3.19 -7.56 -6.04
CA LYS A 98 -2.83 -8.59 -5.04
C LYS A 98 -1.94 -8.12 -3.87
N PRO A 99 -1.73 -6.83 -3.58
CA PRO A 99 -0.88 -6.46 -2.47
C PRO A 99 -1.55 -6.80 -1.13
N ALA A 100 -0.73 -7.16 -0.15
CA ALA A 100 -1.18 -7.43 1.21
C ALA A 100 -1.29 -6.12 2.04
N TYR A 101 -0.42 -5.14 1.78
CA TYR A 101 -0.27 -3.93 2.59
C TYR A 101 -1.58 -3.15 2.84
N PRO A 102 -2.56 -3.04 1.90
CA PRO A 102 -3.76 -2.23 2.16
C PRO A 102 -4.66 -2.77 3.28
N ARG A 103 -4.49 -4.05 3.64
CA ARG A 103 -5.23 -4.70 4.73
C ARG A 103 -4.55 -4.55 6.09
N LEU A 104 -3.26 -4.16 6.08
CA LEU A 104 -2.37 -4.16 7.22
C LEU A 104 -2.07 -2.76 7.75
N ILE A 105 -2.49 -1.73 7.03
CA ILE A 105 -2.28 -0.32 7.38
C ILE A 105 -3.56 0.31 7.95
N ILE A 106 -3.40 1.27 8.86
CA ILE A 106 -4.49 2.07 9.41
C ILE A 106 -5.09 2.97 8.33
N ARG A 107 -4.23 3.69 7.63
CA ARG A 107 -4.58 4.68 6.60
C ARG A 107 -3.40 4.96 5.68
N ASP A 108 -3.70 5.52 4.52
CA ASP A 108 -2.73 6.17 3.63
C ASP A 108 -2.84 7.68 3.83
N GLU A 109 -1.79 8.32 4.32
CA GLU A 109 -1.75 9.75 4.60
C GLU A 109 -0.89 10.46 3.57
N HIS A 110 -1.48 11.46 2.90
CA HIS A 110 -0.76 12.30 1.96
C HIS A 110 -0.10 13.47 2.69
N ILE A 111 1.20 13.57 2.54
CA ILE A 111 2.03 14.61 3.16
C ILE A 111 2.70 15.47 2.07
N SER A 112 3.09 16.68 2.42
CA SER A 112 3.73 17.62 1.48
C SER A 112 5.25 17.72 1.66
N SER A 113 5.86 16.80 2.41
CA SER A 113 7.28 16.80 2.73
C SER A 113 7.85 15.39 2.63
N VAL A 114 9.12 15.28 2.25
CA VAL A 114 9.88 14.01 2.22
C VAL A 114 10.16 13.48 3.64
N ALA A 115 10.03 14.33 4.66
CA ALA A 115 10.22 13.97 6.06
C ALA A 115 8.92 14.22 6.83
N TYR A 116 8.51 13.26 7.63
CA TYR A 116 7.29 13.31 8.43
C TYR A 116 7.61 13.07 9.89
N ASP A 117 7.22 14.02 10.73
CA ASP A 117 7.31 13.89 12.17
C ASP A 117 6.12 13.06 12.66
N VAL A 118 6.39 11.87 13.15
CA VAL A 118 5.36 10.95 13.66
C VAL A 118 4.94 11.41 15.05
N PRO A 119 3.67 11.81 15.27
CA PRO A 119 3.18 12.05 16.62
C PRO A 119 3.10 10.72 17.37
N TYR A 120 3.64 10.66 18.58
CA TYR A 120 3.57 9.47 19.39
C TYR A 120 3.36 9.80 20.87
N VAL A 121 2.82 8.85 21.60
CA VAL A 121 2.75 8.84 23.05
C VAL A 121 3.79 7.84 23.55
N GLU A 122 4.61 8.20 24.54
CA GLU A 122 5.49 7.23 25.17
C GLU A 122 4.66 6.09 25.78
N GLU A 123 4.87 4.87 25.27
CA GLU A 123 4.19 3.67 25.73
C GLU A 123 4.85 3.15 27.02
N ASN A 124 4.52 3.77 28.13
CA ASN A 124 4.91 3.29 29.46
C ASN A 124 3.67 3.13 30.33
N ASP A 125 3.76 2.23 31.32
CA ASP A 125 2.65 1.89 32.22
C ASP A 125 2.08 3.12 32.96
N ALA A 126 2.90 4.17 33.14
CA ALA A 126 2.47 5.40 33.79
C ALA A 126 1.52 6.23 32.93
N ASN A 127 1.63 6.13 31.59
CA ASN A 127 0.86 6.91 30.63
C ASN A 127 -0.37 6.16 30.09
N GLU A 128 -0.40 4.83 30.23
CA GLU A 128 -1.45 3.99 29.64
C GLU A 128 -2.59 3.70 30.63
N GLU A 129 -2.32 3.67 31.96
CA GLU A 129 -3.29 3.27 32.96
C GLU A 129 -4.07 4.45 33.54
N LEU A 130 -5.39 4.29 33.60
CA LEU A 130 -6.25 5.19 34.41
C LEU A 130 -6.03 4.86 35.89
N ARG A 131 -5.50 5.83 36.64
CA ARG A 131 -5.20 5.69 38.07
C ARG A 131 -6.32 6.22 38.93
N HIS A 132 -6.49 5.62 40.09
CA HIS A 132 -7.40 6.16 41.11
C HIS A 132 -6.86 7.49 41.63
N VAL A 133 -7.63 8.58 41.45
CA VAL A 133 -7.29 9.92 41.89
C VAL A 133 -8.12 10.28 43.10
N ALA A 134 -7.47 10.67 44.19
CA ALA A 134 -8.15 11.15 45.38
C ALA A 134 -8.79 12.53 45.12
N GLU A 135 -9.83 12.88 45.89
CA GLU A 135 -10.48 14.17 45.79
C GLU A 135 -9.49 15.32 46.01
N GLY A 136 -9.36 16.23 45.03
CA GLY A 136 -8.40 17.35 45.06
C GLY A 136 -6.98 17.00 44.65
N ALA A 137 -6.66 15.77 44.24
CA ALA A 137 -5.36 15.41 43.70
C ALA A 137 -5.26 15.73 42.18
N ALA A 138 -4.03 15.99 41.73
CA ALA A 138 -3.79 16.19 40.30
C ALA A 138 -4.07 14.90 39.51
N ILE A 139 -4.76 15.03 38.39
CA ILE A 139 -5.02 13.93 37.44
C ILE A 139 -3.72 13.68 36.67
N PRO A 140 -3.26 12.43 36.52
CA PRO A 140 -2.11 12.10 35.66
C PRO A 140 -2.37 12.52 34.21
N GLU A 141 -1.38 13.10 33.57
CA GLU A 141 -1.47 13.57 32.19
C GLU A 141 -0.50 12.76 31.31
N SER A 142 -0.93 12.39 30.12
CA SER A 142 -0.09 11.79 29.07
C SER A 142 0.21 12.84 28.01
N GLU A 143 1.47 12.98 27.61
CA GLU A 143 1.90 13.94 26.62
C GLU A 143 2.04 13.27 25.24
N ILE A 144 1.46 13.92 24.22
CA ILE A 144 1.72 13.57 22.82
C ILE A 144 2.92 14.39 22.36
N THR A 145 4.02 13.71 22.08
CA THR A 145 5.28 14.35 21.66
C THR A 145 5.40 14.40 20.15
N TYR A 146 6.06 15.45 19.67
CA TYR A 146 6.33 15.73 18.27
C TYR A 146 7.82 16.04 18.08
N GLY A 147 8.38 15.59 16.93
CA GLY A 147 9.71 16.05 16.51
C GLY A 147 10.87 15.10 16.79
N ASP A 148 10.69 14.09 17.65
CA ASP A 148 11.75 13.13 17.99
C ASP A 148 11.80 11.93 17.04
N ARG A 149 10.71 11.68 16.29
CA ARG A 149 10.58 10.54 15.37
C ARG A 149 10.28 11.02 13.96
N VAL A 150 11.32 11.18 13.16
CA VAL A 150 11.23 11.66 11.78
C VAL A 150 11.41 10.51 10.81
N VAL A 151 10.33 10.13 10.12
CA VAL A 151 10.36 9.14 9.03
C VAL A 151 10.70 9.84 7.72
N LYS A 152 11.75 9.36 7.03
CA LYS A 152 12.13 9.85 5.70
C LYS A 152 11.56 8.93 4.63
N LEU A 153 10.79 9.50 3.70
CA LEU A 153 10.18 8.77 2.61
C LEU A 153 11.21 8.39 1.55
N GLU A 154 10.99 7.22 0.95
CA GLU A 154 11.85 6.71 -0.12
C GLU A 154 11.18 6.90 -1.49
N LYS A 155 11.99 7.29 -2.48
CA LYS A 155 11.55 7.37 -3.87
C LYS A 155 11.75 6.02 -4.55
N LEU A 156 10.65 5.41 -4.96
CA LEU A 156 10.63 4.18 -5.76
C LEU A 156 10.33 4.53 -7.20
N GLY A 157 11.07 3.95 -8.14
CA GLY A 157 10.86 4.24 -9.54
C GLY A 157 11.32 3.11 -10.47
N ARG A 158 10.69 3.05 -11.66
CA ARG A 158 11.08 2.13 -12.72
C ARG A 158 10.89 2.77 -14.09
N GLY A 159 11.88 2.63 -14.96
CA GLY A 159 11.78 2.98 -16.38
C GLY A 159 11.39 1.78 -17.23
N VAL A 160 10.54 2.03 -18.21
CA VAL A 160 10.19 1.09 -19.30
C VAL A 160 10.68 1.71 -20.59
N ILE A 161 11.44 0.95 -21.36
CA ILE A 161 11.98 1.38 -22.64
C ILE A 161 11.41 0.48 -23.72
N ALA A 162 10.84 1.07 -24.77
CA ALA A 162 10.34 0.34 -25.94
C ALA A 162 10.86 0.98 -27.23
N SER A 163 11.28 0.15 -28.21
CA SER A 163 11.65 0.65 -29.51
C SER A 163 10.42 1.07 -30.32
N TYR A 164 10.58 2.01 -31.23
CA TYR A 164 9.50 2.43 -32.13
C TYR A 164 8.90 1.27 -32.92
N GLU A 165 9.71 0.26 -33.26
CA GLU A 165 9.23 -0.90 -33.99
C GLU A 165 8.28 -1.77 -33.14
N VAL A 166 8.58 -1.94 -31.85
CA VAL A 166 7.72 -2.65 -30.90
C VAL A 166 6.42 -1.89 -30.71
N ILE A 167 6.50 -0.58 -30.48
CA ILE A 167 5.31 0.29 -30.30
C ILE A 167 4.41 0.25 -31.53
N ARG A 168 4.96 0.25 -32.75
CA ARG A 168 4.18 0.16 -33.98
C ARG A 168 3.37 -1.11 -34.12
N ARG A 169 3.91 -2.24 -33.65
CA ARG A 169 3.31 -3.56 -33.81
C ARG A 169 2.46 -3.98 -32.62
N MET A 170 2.68 -3.41 -31.43
CA MET A 170 1.99 -3.76 -30.20
C MET A 170 0.60 -3.14 -30.16
N SER A 171 -0.40 -3.92 -29.75
CA SER A 171 -1.71 -3.38 -29.40
C SER A 171 -1.65 -2.64 -28.07
N VAL A 172 -2.53 -1.66 -27.85
CA VAL A 172 -2.64 -0.95 -26.57
C VAL A 172 -2.98 -1.91 -25.44
N ASP A 173 -3.82 -2.92 -25.72
CA ASP A 173 -4.19 -3.93 -24.73
C ASP A 173 -2.99 -4.78 -24.27
N MET A 174 -2.13 -5.20 -25.21
CA MET A 174 -0.91 -5.93 -24.87
C MET A 174 0.06 -5.08 -24.05
N LEU A 175 0.19 -3.80 -24.36
CA LEU A 175 0.96 -2.84 -23.57
C LEU A 175 0.39 -2.75 -22.14
N ARG A 176 -0.95 -2.67 -21.99
CA ARG A 176 -1.62 -2.65 -20.68
C ARG A 176 -1.27 -3.87 -19.83
N VAL A 177 -1.25 -5.08 -20.41
CA VAL A 177 -0.85 -6.31 -19.70
C VAL A 177 0.57 -6.20 -19.14
N HIS A 178 1.52 -5.70 -19.94
CA HIS A 178 2.89 -5.48 -19.46
C HIS A 178 2.97 -4.43 -18.35
N LEU A 179 2.23 -3.34 -18.49
CA LEU A 179 2.18 -2.28 -17.47
C LEU A 179 1.52 -2.75 -16.18
N GLN A 180 0.47 -3.56 -16.26
CA GLN A 180 -0.14 -4.21 -15.10
C GLN A 180 0.87 -5.09 -14.36
N ARG A 181 1.69 -5.85 -15.09
CA ARG A 181 2.74 -6.67 -14.48
C ARG A 181 3.81 -5.82 -13.75
N ILE A 182 4.12 -4.64 -14.29
CA ILE A 182 5.00 -3.67 -13.61
C ILE A 182 4.32 -3.15 -12.34
N GLY A 183 3.04 -2.84 -12.39
CA GLY A 183 2.25 -2.44 -11.23
C GLY A 183 2.22 -3.53 -10.15
N GLU A 184 2.00 -4.80 -10.52
CA GLU A 184 2.08 -5.93 -9.57
C GLU A 184 3.45 -6.02 -8.88
N ASN A 185 4.54 -5.78 -9.60
CA ASN A 185 5.87 -5.76 -9.02
C ASN A 185 6.06 -4.58 -8.06
N LEU A 186 5.51 -3.41 -8.38
CA LEU A 186 5.54 -2.25 -7.47
C LEU A 186 4.75 -2.55 -6.19
N GLY A 187 3.56 -3.15 -6.30
CA GLY A 187 2.77 -3.59 -5.14
C GLY A 187 3.53 -4.56 -4.24
N ARG A 188 4.26 -5.53 -4.83
CA ARG A 188 5.12 -6.45 -4.05
C ARG A 188 6.29 -5.74 -3.37
N ASN A 189 6.89 -4.75 -4.02
CA ASN A 189 7.96 -3.98 -3.38
C ASN A 189 7.45 -3.20 -2.17
N LEU A 190 6.21 -2.69 -2.22
CA LEU A 190 5.56 -2.07 -1.07
C LEU A 190 5.28 -3.08 0.05
N ASP A 191 4.84 -4.30 -0.28
CA ASP A 191 4.67 -5.37 0.69
C ASP A 191 6.01 -5.74 1.35
N ALA A 192 7.10 -5.87 0.57
CA ALA A 192 8.45 -6.13 1.08
C ALA A 192 8.93 -5.03 2.02
N ARG A 193 8.69 -3.76 1.65
CA ARG A 193 9.04 -2.63 2.51
C ARG A 193 8.24 -2.66 3.80
N LEU A 194 6.93 -2.92 3.74
CA LEU A 194 6.09 -3.06 4.93
C LEU A 194 6.57 -4.19 5.84
N ALA A 195 6.91 -5.36 5.29
CA ALA A 195 7.45 -6.47 6.08
C ALA A 195 8.73 -6.08 6.81
N ALA A 196 9.64 -5.39 6.12
CA ALA A 196 10.87 -4.89 6.73
C ALA A 196 10.60 -3.89 7.86
N VAL A 197 9.67 -2.95 7.67
CA VAL A 197 9.28 -1.96 8.69
C VAL A 197 8.60 -2.63 9.88
N LEU A 198 7.75 -3.62 9.65
CA LEU A 198 7.06 -4.33 10.73
C LEU A 198 8.01 -5.13 11.61
N VAL A 199 9.11 -5.64 11.08
CA VAL A 199 10.11 -6.41 11.85
C VAL A 199 11.17 -5.49 12.45
N ASN A 200 11.82 -4.67 11.61
CA ASN A 200 13.00 -3.89 11.99
C ASN A 200 12.67 -2.49 12.53
N GLY A 201 11.43 -2.03 12.36
CA GLY A 201 11.03 -0.66 12.65
C GLY A 201 11.12 0.26 11.45
N ASP A 202 10.56 1.44 11.58
CA ASP A 202 10.69 2.53 10.61
C ASP A 202 12.05 3.24 10.75
N ASN A 203 12.43 4.04 9.78
CA ASN A 203 13.72 4.74 9.79
C ASN A 203 13.73 5.98 10.71
N SER A 204 12.80 6.11 11.65
CA SER A 204 12.65 7.29 12.51
C SER A 204 13.58 7.32 13.73
N GLY A 205 14.29 6.22 14.00
CA GLY A 205 15.22 6.14 15.13
C GLY A 205 15.02 4.92 16.04
N ALA A 206 15.62 4.94 17.21
CA ALA A 206 15.58 3.85 18.16
C ALA A 206 14.15 3.61 18.73
N GLY A 207 13.80 2.38 19.03
CA GLY A 207 12.57 2.00 19.72
C GLY A 207 11.38 1.60 18.84
N THR A 208 11.53 1.65 17.50
CA THR A 208 10.46 1.24 16.60
C THR A 208 10.57 -0.21 16.09
N ALA A 209 11.62 -0.94 16.42
CA ALA A 209 11.73 -2.37 16.13
C ALA A 209 10.69 -3.17 16.93
N ALA A 210 10.15 -4.24 16.33
CA ALA A 210 9.18 -5.09 17.01
C ALA A 210 9.81 -5.87 18.18
N ALA A 211 9.04 -6.06 19.24
CA ALA A 211 9.42 -6.98 20.30
C ALA A 211 9.50 -8.40 19.75
N VAL A 212 10.57 -9.14 20.09
CA VAL A 212 10.78 -10.52 19.63
C VAL A 212 10.44 -11.47 20.76
N LEU A 213 9.58 -12.44 20.48
CA LEU A 213 9.26 -13.57 21.36
C LEU A 213 9.77 -14.85 20.71
N ASN A 214 10.68 -15.54 21.39
CA ASN A 214 11.20 -16.82 20.92
C ASN A 214 10.19 -17.95 21.16
N THR A 215 10.14 -18.92 20.24
CA THR A 215 9.35 -20.16 20.45
C THR A 215 9.89 -20.96 21.62
N HIS A 216 9.07 -21.83 22.21
CA HIS A 216 9.47 -22.67 23.34
C HIS A 216 10.57 -23.66 22.97
N THR A 217 10.57 -24.11 21.73
CA THR A 217 11.57 -25.03 21.20
C THR A 217 12.22 -24.40 19.97
N ALA A 218 13.54 -24.34 19.95
CA ALA A 218 14.29 -23.80 18.83
C ALA A 218 14.00 -24.56 17.52
N ASN A 219 13.89 -23.83 16.41
CA ASN A 219 13.64 -24.35 15.07
C ASN A 219 12.34 -25.19 14.94
N THR A 220 11.38 -25.03 15.83
CA THR A 220 10.13 -25.79 15.81
C THR A 220 8.97 -24.85 16.09
N TRP A 221 7.92 -24.98 15.30
CA TRP A 221 6.65 -24.30 15.52
C TRP A 221 5.68 -25.22 16.26
N ALA A 222 5.01 -24.69 17.26
CA ALA A 222 3.92 -25.37 17.96
C ALA A 222 2.74 -24.41 18.12
N TYR A 223 1.53 -24.93 18.19
CA TYR A 223 0.33 -24.11 18.38
C TYR A 223 0.41 -23.22 19.62
N ARG A 224 1.00 -23.73 20.72
CA ARG A 224 1.24 -22.96 21.95
C ARG A 224 2.06 -21.68 21.74
N ASP A 225 2.96 -21.67 20.74
CA ASP A 225 3.80 -20.49 20.45
C ASP A 225 2.94 -19.38 19.80
N LEU A 226 2.00 -19.75 18.94
CA LEU A 226 1.02 -18.84 18.37
C LEU A 226 0.10 -18.27 19.45
N VAL A 227 -0.36 -19.13 20.38
CA VAL A 227 -1.16 -18.72 21.54
C VAL A 227 -0.38 -17.80 22.47
N ALA A 228 0.92 -18.06 22.70
CA ALA A 228 1.77 -17.18 23.51
C ALA A 228 1.92 -15.77 22.89
N GLY A 229 2.14 -15.69 21.58
CA GLY A 229 2.18 -14.41 20.87
C GLY A 229 0.85 -13.65 20.89
N PHE A 230 -0.27 -14.37 20.69
CA PHE A 230 -1.61 -13.82 20.80
C PHE A 230 -1.88 -13.26 22.20
N ASN A 231 -1.61 -14.04 23.24
CA ASN A 231 -1.82 -13.62 24.63
C ASN A 231 -0.95 -12.43 25.01
N LYS A 232 0.30 -12.41 24.55
CA LYS A 232 1.20 -11.29 24.82
C LYS A 232 0.66 -10.00 24.23
N LEU A 233 0.19 -10.03 22.98
CA LEU A 233 -0.38 -8.84 22.35
C LEU A 233 -1.70 -8.42 23.02
N THR A 234 -2.55 -9.38 23.40
CA THR A 234 -3.88 -9.10 23.96
C THR A 234 -3.84 -8.75 25.45
N LEU A 235 -3.07 -9.49 26.26
CA LEU A 235 -3.12 -9.37 27.72
C LEU A 235 -2.03 -8.47 28.30
N GLU A 236 -0.85 -8.40 27.66
CA GLU A 236 0.24 -7.55 28.12
C GLU A 236 0.24 -6.17 27.44
N HIS A 237 -0.08 -6.14 26.14
CA HIS A 237 -0.04 -4.91 25.34
C HIS A 237 -1.42 -4.30 25.09
N TYR A 238 -2.52 -5.01 25.44
CA TYR A 238 -3.91 -4.56 25.27
C TYR A 238 -4.35 -4.23 23.84
N PHE A 239 -3.72 -4.84 22.83
CA PHE A 239 -4.10 -4.73 21.43
C PHE A 239 -4.82 -6.00 20.96
N THR A 240 -5.69 -5.87 19.96
CA THR A 240 -6.42 -7.01 19.38
C THR A 240 -5.72 -7.54 18.14
N PRO A 241 -5.10 -8.72 18.18
CA PRO A 241 -4.44 -9.31 17.01
C PRO A 241 -5.45 -9.51 15.87
N THR A 242 -5.16 -8.93 14.71
CA THR A 242 -6.02 -9.04 13.52
C THR A 242 -5.39 -9.88 12.43
N HIS A 243 -4.07 -9.78 12.28
CA HIS A 243 -3.33 -10.44 11.21
C HIS A 243 -2.04 -11.09 11.73
N MET A 244 -1.69 -12.24 11.12
CA MET A 244 -0.41 -12.92 11.23
C MET A 244 0.27 -12.97 9.87
N LEU A 245 1.51 -12.53 9.79
CA LEU A 245 2.29 -12.51 8.56
C LEU A 245 3.35 -13.60 8.62
N ALA A 246 3.43 -14.41 7.57
CA ALA A 246 4.43 -15.46 7.43
C ALA A 246 4.91 -15.59 5.98
N ASN A 247 6.16 -15.98 5.78
CA ASN A 247 6.65 -16.37 4.48
C ASN A 247 6.12 -17.77 4.09
N ALA A 248 6.37 -18.19 2.85
CA ALA A 248 5.82 -19.46 2.34
C ALA A 248 6.26 -20.68 3.17
N GLU A 249 7.52 -20.74 3.57
CA GLU A 249 8.09 -21.86 4.36
C GLU A 249 7.51 -21.91 5.77
N THR A 250 7.45 -20.78 6.46
CA THR A 250 6.85 -20.69 7.79
C THR A 250 5.35 -20.92 7.73
N LEU A 251 4.68 -20.44 6.67
CA LEU A 251 3.27 -20.66 6.44
C LEU A 251 2.96 -22.16 6.29
N GLU A 252 3.76 -22.89 5.51
CA GLU A 252 3.63 -24.34 5.35
C GLU A 252 3.77 -25.06 6.68
N ALA A 253 4.79 -24.69 7.47
CA ALA A 253 5.01 -25.28 8.79
C ALA A 253 3.84 -25.02 9.78
N ILE A 254 3.22 -23.84 9.71
CA ILE A 254 2.05 -23.51 10.56
C ILE A 254 0.83 -24.29 10.11
N LEU A 255 0.56 -24.34 8.79
CA LEU A 255 -0.59 -25.06 8.25
C LEU A 255 -0.49 -26.58 8.44
N ASP A 256 0.71 -27.09 8.70
CA ASP A 256 0.95 -28.51 9.00
C ASP A 256 0.66 -28.86 10.48
N LEU A 257 0.42 -27.89 11.35
CA LEU A 257 0.03 -28.13 12.73
C LEU A 257 -1.37 -28.80 12.79
N ASP A 258 -1.51 -29.87 13.58
CA ASP A 258 -2.72 -30.65 13.65
C ASP A 258 -3.92 -29.80 14.08
N GLU A 259 -3.74 -28.88 15.02
CA GLU A 259 -4.78 -27.97 15.52
C GLU A 259 -5.30 -27.00 14.45
N ILE A 260 -4.48 -26.70 13.43
CA ILE A 260 -4.85 -25.79 12.34
C ILE A 260 -5.42 -26.55 11.16
N LYS A 261 -4.91 -27.76 10.86
CA LYS A 261 -5.42 -28.60 9.76
C LYS A 261 -6.92 -28.82 9.83
N ASP A 262 -7.43 -29.15 11.01
CA ASP A 262 -8.84 -29.49 11.20
C ASP A 262 -9.76 -28.28 11.05
N SER A 263 -9.33 -27.08 11.46
CA SER A 263 -10.15 -25.87 11.41
C SER A 263 -10.07 -25.13 10.06
N ALA A 264 -8.90 -25.09 9.44
CA ALA A 264 -8.67 -24.30 8.22
C ALA A 264 -9.32 -24.88 6.96
N LEU A 265 -9.47 -26.20 6.87
CA LEU A 265 -10.02 -26.88 5.71
C LEU A 265 -11.48 -26.48 5.38
N PHE A 266 -12.31 -26.26 6.39
CA PHE A 266 -13.72 -25.93 6.18
C PHE A 266 -13.97 -24.45 5.87
N ASP A 267 -13.21 -23.54 6.48
CA ASP A 267 -13.42 -22.11 6.30
C ASP A 267 -12.73 -21.55 5.04
N PHE A 268 -11.57 -22.06 4.67
CA PHE A 268 -10.91 -21.70 3.42
C PHE A 268 -11.75 -22.04 2.19
N ALA A 269 -12.38 -23.22 2.20
CA ALA A 269 -13.25 -23.64 1.10
C ALA A 269 -14.46 -22.72 0.89
N LYS A 270 -14.92 -22.02 1.94
CA LYS A 270 -16.07 -21.11 1.90
C LYS A 270 -15.70 -19.66 1.62
N THR A 271 -14.62 -19.17 2.22
CA THR A 271 -14.30 -17.73 2.30
C THR A 271 -13.06 -17.33 1.50
N GLY A 272 -12.19 -18.29 1.17
CA GLY A 272 -10.87 -18.02 0.58
C GLY A 272 -9.87 -17.36 1.54
N ASN A 273 -10.23 -17.16 2.81
CA ASN A 273 -9.35 -16.67 3.86
C ASN A 273 -8.77 -17.85 4.64
N LEU A 274 -7.57 -17.66 5.20
CA LEU A 274 -6.93 -18.62 6.10
C LEU A 274 -7.11 -18.15 7.55
N PRO A 275 -8.26 -18.38 8.20
CA PRO A 275 -8.42 -18.07 9.60
C PRO A 275 -7.63 -19.08 10.44
N THR A 276 -7.04 -18.60 11.53
CA THR A 276 -6.50 -19.47 12.56
C THR A 276 -7.56 -19.77 13.60
N PRO A 277 -7.39 -20.82 14.44
CA PRO A 277 -8.29 -21.08 15.58
C PRO A 277 -8.42 -19.89 16.55
N LEU A 278 -7.46 -18.95 16.51
CA LEU A 278 -7.44 -17.73 17.33
C LEU A 278 -8.27 -16.58 16.71
N GLY A 279 -8.93 -16.78 15.56
CA GLY A 279 -9.69 -15.74 14.88
C GLY A 279 -8.84 -14.69 14.17
N VAL A 280 -7.53 -14.91 14.01
CA VAL A 280 -6.58 -14.02 13.35
C VAL A 280 -6.40 -14.45 11.90
N ASN A 281 -6.37 -13.50 10.96
CA ASN A 281 -6.16 -13.80 9.55
C ASN A 281 -4.67 -14.07 9.25
N LEU A 282 -4.38 -15.21 8.65
CA LEU A 282 -3.03 -15.55 8.21
C LEU A 282 -2.80 -15.00 6.80
N VAL A 283 -1.82 -14.11 6.66
CA VAL A 283 -1.50 -13.43 5.41
C VAL A 283 -0.13 -13.88 4.91
N PRO A 284 -0.07 -14.53 3.73
CA PRO A 284 1.20 -14.89 3.12
C PRO A 284 1.93 -13.62 2.64
N MET A 285 3.18 -13.46 3.08
CA MET A 285 4.04 -12.35 2.69
C MET A 285 5.44 -12.88 2.35
N ALA A 286 5.77 -12.85 1.05
CA ALA A 286 6.99 -13.49 0.54
C ALA A 286 8.29 -12.95 1.17
N ASP A 287 8.29 -11.67 1.53
CA ASP A 287 9.46 -10.96 2.04
C ASP A 287 9.52 -10.93 3.58
N GLN A 288 8.61 -11.65 4.26
CA GLN A 288 8.73 -11.87 5.70
C GLN A 288 9.98 -12.73 5.96
N PRO A 289 10.83 -12.39 6.95
CA PRO A 289 12.01 -13.20 7.27
C PRO A 289 11.66 -14.66 7.56
N ALA A 290 12.53 -15.57 7.12
CA ALA A 290 12.37 -16.99 7.39
C ALA A 290 12.33 -17.26 8.90
N ASN A 291 11.54 -18.25 9.30
CA ASN A 291 11.38 -18.62 10.70
C ASN A 291 10.85 -17.52 11.62
N GLN A 292 10.18 -16.52 11.05
CA GLN A 292 9.55 -15.45 11.81
C GLN A 292 8.09 -15.27 11.40
N ILE A 293 7.24 -14.99 12.41
CA ILE A 293 5.84 -14.63 12.23
C ILE A 293 5.63 -13.28 12.89
N THR A 294 5.09 -12.33 12.16
CA THR A 294 4.68 -11.05 12.73
C THR A 294 3.19 -11.10 13.04
N ILE A 295 2.82 -10.92 14.30
CA ILE A 295 1.44 -10.74 14.74
C ILE A 295 1.22 -9.26 14.96
N LEU A 296 0.13 -8.71 14.42
CA LEU A 296 -0.15 -7.28 14.54
C LEU A 296 -1.64 -6.97 14.66
N ASP A 297 -1.90 -5.82 15.26
CA ASP A 297 -3.17 -5.13 15.17
C ASP A 297 -3.11 -4.10 14.02
N ALA A 298 -3.79 -4.38 12.92
CA ALA A 298 -3.78 -3.52 11.73
C ALA A 298 -4.42 -2.14 11.96
N GLN A 299 -5.17 -1.96 13.07
CA GLN A 299 -5.81 -0.67 13.38
C GLN A 299 -4.87 0.31 14.10
N TYR A 300 -3.73 -0.17 14.63
CA TYR A 300 -2.84 0.65 15.45
C TYR A 300 -1.36 0.57 15.06
N ALA A 301 -0.94 -0.50 14.36
CA ALA A 301 0.47 -0.78 14.18
C ALA A 301 1.18 0.19 13.23
N VAL A 302 0.64 0.40 12.01
CA VAL A 302 1.38 1.06 10.93
C VAL A 302 0.46 1.90 10.05
N GLN A 303 0.97 3.05 9.60
CA GLN A 303 0.35 3.87 8.55
C GLN A 303 1.27 3.98 7.33
N LYS A 304 0.68 4.18 6.17
CA LYS A 304 1.41 4.50 4.94
C LYS A 304 1.46 6.01 4.78
N LEU A 305 2.62 6.54 4.42
CA LEU A 305 2.85 7.94 4.10
C LEU A 305 3.13 8.06 2.61
N THR A 306 2.46 8.98 1.93
CA THR A 306 2.64 9.23 0.50
C THR A 306 2.85 10.72 0.28
N GLU A 307 4.02 11.12 -0.23
CA GLU A 307 4.28 12.49 -0.68
C GLU A 307 3.83 12.66 -2.12
N GLN A 308 4.24 11.73 -2.98
CA GLN A 308 3.92 11.75 -4.39
C GLN A 308 3.28 10.44 -4.82
N ASP A 309 2.06 10.55 -5.34
CA ASP A 309 1.38 9.46 -6.02
C ASP A 309 2.17 9.00 -7.25
N LEU A 310 1.74 7.88 -7.83
CA LEU A 310 2.34 7.36 -9.04
C LEU A 310 2.36 8.43 -10.14
N LEU A 311 3.54 8.98 -10.39
CA LEU A 311 3.83 9.88 -11.50
C LEU A 311 4.31 9.07 -12.69
N VAL A 312 3.76 9.37 -13.87
CA VAL A 312 4.14 8.77 -15.15
C VAL A 312 4.69 9.86 -16.06
N GLU A 313 5.97 9.76 -16.40
CA GLU A 313 6.64 10.68 -17.31
C GLU A 313 7.18 9.91 -18.51
N SER A 314 7.00 10.45 -19.71
CA SER A 314 7.48 9.85 -20.96
C SER A 314 8.46 10.76 -21.66
N ASP A 315 9.54 10.18 -22.17
CA ASP A 315 10.57 10.85 -22.95
C ASP A 315 10.91 10.06 -24.21
N LYS A 316 11.28 10.74 -25.29
CA LYS A 316 11.63 10.14 -26.58
C LYS A 316 13.08 10.39 -26.93
N LEU A 317 13.83 9.31 -27.08
CA LEU A 317 15.18 9.36 -27.62
C LEU A 317 15.12 9.19 -29.14
N ILE A 318 14.97 10.30 -29.83
CA ILE A 318 14.78 10.34 -31.31
C ILE A 318 16.01 9.74 -32.02
N ASN A 319 17.20 10.00 -31.54
CA ASN A 319 18.47 9.54 -32.16
C ASN A 319 18.62 7.99 -32.07
N GLN A 320 17.96 7.33 -31.12
CA GLN A 320 18.00 5.87 -30.93
C GLN A 320 16.65 5.21 -31.26
N GLN A 321 15.62 5.98 -31.60
CA GLN A 321 14.25 5.52 -31.84
C GLN A 321 13.66 4.72 -30.67
N TRP A 322 13.90 5.21 -29.45
CA TRP A 322 13.35 4.66 -28.22
C TRP A 322 12.32 5.61 -27.60
N ASP A 323 11.24 5.02 -27.09
CA ASP A 323 10.30 5.68 -26.19
C ASP A 323 10.54 5.17 -24.78
N ARG A 324 10.67 6.09 -23.82
CA ARG A 324 10.91 5.78 -22.42
C ARG A 324 9.76 6.28 -21.58
N THR A 325 9.25 5.44 -20.72
CA THR A 325 8.23 5.82 -19.72
C THR A 325 8.79 5.55 -18.34
N TYR A 326 8.83 6.55 -17.50
CA TYR A 326 9.28 6.47 -16.12
C TYR A 326 8.08 6.52 -15.17
N LEU A 327 8.08 5.61 -14.24
CA LEU A 327 7.09 5.48 -13.19
C LEU A 327 7.80 5.78 -11.87
N THR A 328 7.33 6.76 -11.11
CA THR A 328 7.91 7.13 -9.83
C THR A 328 6.81 7.32 -8.79
N VAL A 329 7.10 6.91 -7.55
CA VAL A 329 6.25 7.11 -6.38
C VAL A 329 7.16 7.44 -5.20
N VAL A 330 6.74 8.37 -4.32
CA VAL A 330 7.45 8.68 -3.08
C VAL A 330 6.56 8.32 -1.91
N THR A 331 6.94 7.25 -1.21
CA THR A 331 6.13 6.67 -0.13
C THR A 331 7.00 5.89 0.85
N ASP A 332 6.54 5.77 2.09
CA ASP A 332 7.10 4.85 3.09
C ASP A 332 6.05 4.50 4.14
N PHE A 333 6.42 3.69 5.12
CA PHE A 333 5.57 3.28 6.22
C PHE A 333 6.11 3.80 7.55
N ALA A 334 5.22 4.30 8.40
CA ALA A 334 5.54 4.77 9.73
C ALA A 334 4.85 3.92 10.79
N ILE A 335 5.56 3.57 11.85
CA ILE A 335 5.02 2.86 13.00
C ILE A 335 4.33 3.85 13.92
N ILE A 336 3.07 3.62 14.26
CA ILE A 336 2.33 4.46 15.22
C ILE A 336 2.55 3.93 16.64
N TYR A 337 2.14 2.69 16.91
CA TYR A 337 2.36 2.04 18.19
C TYR A 337 3.29 0.84 18.04
N ALA A 338 4.45 0.90 18.69
CA ALA A 338 5.45 -0.16 18.60
C ALA A 338 4.95 -1.46 19.22
N LYS A 339 4.21 -1.38 20.33
CA LYS A 339 3.61 -2.52 21.05
C LYS A 339 2.42 -3.15 20.34
N ALA A 340 1.84 -2.49 19.30
CA ALA A 340 0.72 -3.06 18.53
C ALA A 340 1.13 -4.22 17.61
N ARG A 341 2.38 -4.66 17.68
CA ARG A 341 2.90 -5.80 16.94
C ARG A 341 3.97 -6.55 17.72
N ILE A 342 4.13 -7.84 17.41
CA ILE A 342 5.14 -8.70 17.98
C ILE A 342 5.68 -9.65 16.91
N VAL A 343 6.95 -10.00 17.00
CA VAL A 343 7.60 -11.01 16.14
C VAL A 343 7.85 -12.26 16.93
N LEU A 344 7.28 -13.37 16.48
CA LEU A 344 7.65 -14.70 16.94
C LEU A 344 8.87 -15.17 16.14
N ASN A 345 9.88 -15.71 16.79
CA ASN A 345 11.08 -16.22 16.15
C ASN A 345 11.36 -17.66 16.59
N SER A 346 11.42 -18.57 15.61
CA SER A 346 11.79 -19.97 15.89
C SER A 346 13.29 -20.23 15.72
N ALA A 347 13.98 -19.42 14.91
CA ALA A 347 15.42 -19.60 14.65
C ALA A 347 16.28 -18.88 15.72
N TRP A 348 16.15 -19.29 16.97
CA TRP A 348 16.98 -18.80 18.06
C TRP A 348 17.93 -19.89 18.55
N GLN A 349 19.07 -19.50 19.10
CA GLN A 349 20.03 -20.43 19.70
C GLN A 349 19.71 -20.56 21.19
N ALA A 350 19.61 -21.82 21.66
CA ALA A 350 19.32 -22.16 23.05
C ALA A 350 20.49 -21.86 23.99
#